data_caded6075d678fc4d8293119ff7d8117
#
_entry.id   caded6075d678fc4d8293119ff7d8117
#
_cell.length_a   1.000
_cell.length_b   1.000
_cell.length_c   1.000
_cell.angle_alpha   90.00
_cell.angle_beta   90.00
_cell.angle_gamma   90.00
#
_symmetry.space_group_name_H-M   'P 1'
#
loop_
_entity.id
_entity.type
_entity.pdbx_description
1 polymer ?
#
loop_
_entity_poly.entity_id
_entity_poly.type
_entity_poly.pdbx_seq_one_letter_code
_entity_poly.pdbx_strand_id
1 'polypeptide(L)'
;MYKAKADNPIDFRNYMKQYPDKNGYFGEYGGAFLPDNLKAAMREVTEAYHTIAHSAQFISELRRIRREFQGRPTPLYHCARLSRDLGTTQIYLKREDLNHTGAHKLNHCMGEGLLAKYMGKKKLIAETGAGSHAVALATAAAFFGL
;
A
#
# COMPACT_ATOMS: atom_id res chain seq x y z
N MET A 1 19.38 -14.59 -11.87
CA MET A 1 19.45 -15.77 -10.99
C MET A 1 19.45 -15.28 -9.54
N TYR A 2 18.35 -15.42 -8.82
CA TYR A 2 18.22 -15.00 -7.43
C TYR A 2 19.10 -15.87 -6.55
N LYS A 3 20.11 -15.30 -5.91
CA LYS A 3 20.82 -15.98 -4.81
C LYS A 3 20.06 -15.65 -3.51
N ALA A 4 19.22 -16.56 -3.08
CA ALA A 4 18.67 -16.55 -1.73
C ALA A 4 19.82 -16.59 -0.71
N LYS A 5 19.78 -15.71 0.29
CA LYS A 5 20.61 -15.87 1.50
C LYS A 5 19.98 -16.99 2.33
N ALA A 6 20.63 -18.16 2.31
CA ALA A 6 20.07 -19.44 2.74
C ALA A 6 19.85 -19.64 4.24
N ASP A 7 20.14 -18.68 5.13
CA ASP A 7 20.35 -19.02 6.53
C ASP A 7 19.44 -18.36 7.57
N ASN A 8 18.32 -17.73 7.16
CA ASN A 8 17.42 -17.15 8.15
C ASN A 8 15.95 -17.44 7.83
N PRO A 9 15.39 -18.55 8.32
CA PRO A 9 13.99 -18.86 8.12
C PRO A 9 13.10 -17.78 8.74
N ILE A 10 11.99 -17.44 8.07
CA ILE A 10 11.04 -16.43 8.56
C ILE A 10 10.44 -16.91 9.89
N ASP A 11 10.63 -16.13 10.96
CA ASP A 11 9.96 -16.35 12.23
C ASP A 11 8.59 -15.67 12.25
N PHE A 12 7.53 -16.43 12.05
CA PHE A 12 6.16 -15.93 12.03
C PHE A 12 5.62 -15.49 13.40
N ARG A 13 6.25 -15.87 14.52
CA ARG A 13 5.78 -15.54 15.89
C ARG A 13 5.84 -14.06 16.21
N ASN A 14 6.82 -13.34 15.64
CA ASN A 14 7.02 -11.91 15.81
C ASN A 14 7.15 -11.17 14.48
N TYR A 15 6.54 -11.69 13.44
CA TYR A 15 6.69 -11.23 12.05
C TYR A 15 6.57 -9.71 11.92
N MET A 16 5.50 -9.10 12.42
CA MET A 16 5.24 -7.65 12.32
C MET A 16 6.25 -6.76 13.06
N LYS A 17 7.07 -7.34 13.95
CA LYS A 17 8.11 -6.62 14.70
C LYS A 17 9.50 -6.80 14.10
N GLN A 18 9.70 -7.86 13.34
CA GLN A 18 11.01 -8.25 12.80
C GLN A 18 11.17 -7.93 11.34
N TYR A 19 10.05 -7.84 10.58
CA TYR A 19 10.08 -7.68 9.14
C TYR A 19 9.28 -6.48 8.64
N PRO A 20 9.72 -5.83 7.56
CA PRO A 20 11.05 -6.03 6.95
C PRO A 20 12.18 -5.66 7.90
N ASP A 21 13.36 -6.24 7.71
CA ASP A 21 14.57 -5.78 8.39
C ASP A 21 15.00 -4.39 7.85
N LYS A 22 16.04 -3.80 8.43
CA LYS A 22 16.54 -2.47 8.03
C LYS A 22 17.00 -2.37 6.57
N ASN A 23 17.20 -3.51 5.89
CA ASN A 23 17.61 -3.58 4.49
C ASN A 23 16.44 -3.97 3.56
N GLY A 24 15.22 -4.08 4.09
CA GLY A 24 14.02 -4.43 3.33
C GLY A 24 13.85 -5.93 3.08
N TYR A 25 14.45 -6.79 3.90
CA TYR A 25 14.30 -8.24 3.76
C TYR A 25 13.27 -8.82 4.72
N PHE A 26 12.58 -9.86 4.25
CA PHE A 26 11.64 -10.72 4.97
C PHE A 26 12.26 -12.13 5.02
N GLY A 27 13.24 -12.35 5.91
CA GLY A 27 14.07 -13.55 5.91
C GLY A 27 14.95 -13.60 4.66
N GLU A 28 14.79 -14.65 3.86
CA GLU A 28 15.52 -14.82 2.58
C GLU A 28 14.90 -14.02 1.41
N TYR A 29 13.70 -13.45 1.59
CA TYR A 29 12.95 -12.72 0.55
C TYR A 29 13.08 -11.22 0.73
N GLY A 30 13.07 -10.48 -0.38
CA GLY A 30 13.07 -9.02 -0.37
C GLY A 30 14.35 -8.40 -0.91
N GLY A 31 14.61 -7.16 -0.50
CA GLY A 31 15.71 -6.35 -0.99
C GLY A 31 15.30 -5.36 -2.08
N ALA A 32 16.25 -4.52 -2.50
CA ALA A 32 16.04 -3.49 -3.52
C ALA A 32 16.94 -3.75 -4.72
N PHE A 33 16.35 -4.23 -5.82
CA PHE A 33 17.04 -4.53 -7.08
C PHE A 33 16.80 -3.40 -8.08
N LEU A 34 17.45 -2.26 -7.84
CA LEU A 34 17.25 -1.04 -8.58
C LEU A 34 18.42 -0.75 -9.53
N PRO A 35 18.15 -0.24 -10.75
CA PRO A 35 19.17 0.40 -11.57
C PRO A 35 19.87 1.53 -10.82
N ASP A 36 21.14 1.77 -11.11
CA ASP A 36 21.97 2.75 -10.37
C ASP A 36 21.38 4.17 -10.42
N ASN A 37 20.79 4.56 -11.53
CA ASN A 37 20.16 5.86 -11.71
C ASN A 37 18.90 6.08 -10.83
N LEU A 38 18.29 5.03 -10.29
CA LEU A 38 17.11 5.14 -9.42
C LEU A 38 17.46 5.03 -7.94
N LYS A 39 18.65 4.56 -7.58
CA LYS A 39 19.05 4.32 -6.19
C LYS A 39 18.96 5.57 -5.31
N ALA A 40 19.33 6.74 -5.84
CA ALA A 40 19.27 8.00 -5.09
C ALA A 40 17.83 8.42 -4.80
N ALA A 41 16.95 8.38 -5.82
CA ALA A 41 15.54 8.71 -5.66
C ALA A 41 14.83 7.77 -4.69
N MET A 42 15.13 6.47 -4.76
CA MET A 42 14.51 5.49 -3.86
C MET A 42 15.01 5.61 -2.41
N ARG A 43 16.26 6.02 -2.20
CA ARG A 43 16.75 6.37 -0.85
C ARG A 43 15.99 7.55 -0.25
N GLU A 44 15.74 8.60 -1.04
CA GLU A 44 14.93 9.74 -0.62
C GLU A 44 13.52 9.31 -0.18
N VAL A 45 12.87 8.45 -0.97
CA VAL A 45 11.54 7.91 -0.61
C VAL A 45 11.60 7.06 0.66
N THR A 46 12.62 6.22 0.81
CA THR A 46 12.81 5.37 1.99
C THR A 46 13.01 6.23 3.25
N GLU A 47 13.84 7.26 3.18
CA GLU A 47 14.06 8.19 4.28
C GLU A 47 12.79 8.94 4.66
N ALA A 48 12.06 9.45 3.67
CA ALA A 48 10.76 10.10 3.88
C ALA A 48 9.73 9.14 4.52
N TYR A 49 9.70 7.88 4.08
CA TYR A 49 8.84 6.88 4.71
C TYR A 49 9.17 6.70 6.20
N HIS A 50 10.43 6.57 6.55
CA HIS A 50 10.84 6.37 7.95
C HIS A 50 10.65 7.62 8.83
N THR A 51 10.83 8.82 8.28
CA THR A 51 10.79 10.06 9.05
C THR A 51 9.40 10.71 9.04
N ILE A 52 8.70 10.71 7.91
CA ILE A 52 7.43 11.41 7.71
C ILE A 52 6.25 10.48 7.95
N ALA A 53 6.22 9.30 7.30
CA ALA A 53 5.04 8.44 7.29
C ALA A 53 4.69 7.85 8.67
N HIS A 54 5.62 7.88 9.61
CA HIS A 54 5.42 7.47 11.01
C HIS A 54 5.06 8.63 11.94
N SER A 55 5.02 9.87 11.46
CA SER A 55 4.64 11.02 12.28
C SER A 55 3.15 11.00 12.63
N ALA A 56 2.81 11.49 13.82
CA ALA A 56 1.42 11.57 14.28
C ALA A 56 0.57 12.42 13.33
N GLN A 57 1.13 13.49 12.76
CA GLN A 57 0.47 14.38 11.82
C GLN A 57 0.10 13.65 10.54
N PHE A 58 1.06 12.94 9.91
CA PHE A 58 0.83 12.17 8.69
C PHE A 58 -0.23 11.08 8.90
N ILE A 59 -0.10 10.32 9.99
CA ILE A 59 -1.04 9.24 10.33
C ILE A 59 -2.45 9.78 10.54
N SER A 60 -2.59 10.90 11.26
CA SER A 60 -3.88 11.53 11.52
C SER A 60 -4.53 12.04 10.24
N GLU A 61 -3.76 12.72 9.38
CA GLU A 61 -4.25 13.22 8.08
C GLU A 61 -4.67 12.08 7.16
N LEU A 62 -3.85 11.03 7.05
CA LEU A 62 -4.18 9.86 6.24
C LEU A 62 -5.44 9.13 6.74
N ARG A 63 -5.61 9.01 8.06
CA ARG A 63 -6.83 8.43 8.67
C ARG A 63 -8.06 9.26 8.35
N ARG A 64 -7.98 10.58 8.43
CA ARG A 64 -9.06 11.49 8.06
C ARG A 64 -9.44 11.32 6.59
N ILE A 65 -8.46 11.35 5.67
CA ILE A 65 -8.68 11.18 4.24
C ILE A 65 -9.33 9.82 3.94
N ARG A 66 -8.86 8.76 4.57
CA ARG A 66 -9.43 7.42 4.40
C ARG A 66 -10.89 7.34 4.82
N ARG A 67 -11.26 8.00 5.90
CA ARG A 67 -12.64 8.01 6.40
C ARG A 67 -13.55 8.92 5.56
N GLU A 68 -13.10 10.14 5.29
CA GLU A 68 -13.96 11.21 4.76
C GLU A 68 -14.02 11.22 3.23
N PHE A 69 -12.94 10.83 2.55
CA PHE A 69 -12.85 10.84 1.09
C PHE A 69 -12.90 9.44 0.49
N GLN A 70 -12.17 8.48 1.06
CA GLN A 70 -12.04 7.13 0.51
C GLN A 70 -13.23 6.21 0.81
N GLY A 71 -13.99 6.48 1.90
CA GLY A 71 -15.09 5.62 2.35
C GLY A 71 -14.60 4.39 3.15
N ARG A 72 -13.47 4.52 3.85
CA ARG A 72 -12.95 3.41 4.68
C ARG A 72 -13.37 3.51 6.15
N PRO A 73 -13.49 2.37 6.84
CA PRO A 73 -13.29 1.00 6.35
C PRO A 73 -14.41 0.52 5.44
N THR A 74 -14.06 -0.19 4.36
CA THR A 74 -15.06 -0.85 3.52
C THR A 74 -15.70 -2.02 4.26
N PRO A 75 -16.99 -2.34 4.02
CA PRO A 75 -17.68 -3.41 4.71
C PRO A 75 -17.10 -4.80 4.42
N LEU A 76 -17.29 -5.70 5.38
CA LEU A 76 -17.19 -7.14 5.17
C LEU A 76 -18.61 -7.69 4.98
N TYR A 77 -18.92 -8.19 3.79
CA TYR A 77 -20.24 -8.67 3.42
C TYR A 77 -20.29 -10.19 3.41
N HIS A 78 -21.23 -10.77 4.17
CA HIS A 78 -21.47 -12.21 4.16
C HIS A 78 -22.35 -12.58 2.97
N CYS A 79 -21.86 -13.43 2.06
CA CYS A 79 -22.57 -13.96 0.93
C CYS A 79 -23.42 -15.18 1.34
N ALA A 80 -24.46 -14.94 2.13
CA ALA A 80 -25.23 -16.00 2.77
C ALA A 80 -25.82 -17.02 1.78
N ARG A 81 -26.33 -16.55 0.62
CA ARG A 81 -26.86 -17.44 -0.42
C ARG A 81 -25.77 -18.32 -1.00
N LEU A 82 -24.63 -17.75 -1.43
CA LEU A 82 -23.51 -18.49 -2.00
C LEU A 82 -22.91 -19.46 -0.97
N SER A 83 -22.81 -19.05 0.30
CA SER A 83 -22.33 -19.93 1.39
C SER A 83 -23.25 -21.15 1.58
N ARG A 84 -24.56 -20.94 1.52
CA ARG A 84 -25.53 -22.02 1.62
C ARG A 84 -25.44 -22.97 0.43
N ASP A 85 -25.32 -22.43 -0.79
CA ASP A 85 -25.27 -23.23 -2.02
C ASP A 85 -23.99 -24.09 -2.09
N LEU A 86 -22.89 -23.62 -1.45
CA LEU A 86 -21.64 -24.37 -1.30
C LEU A 86 -21.61 -25.35 -0.10
N GLY A 87 -22.58 -25.28 0.78
CA GLY A 87 -22.80 -26.19 1.90
C GLY A 87 -21.86 -26.00 3.09
N THR A 88 -20.59 -26.23 2.95
CA THR A 88 -19.63 -26.27 4.08
C THR A 88 -18.78 -25.03 4.25
N THR A 89 -18.76 -24.13 3.26
CA THR A 89 -17.86 -22.96 3.23
C THR A 89 -18.63 -21.67 3.46
N GLN A 90 -18.13 -20.83 4.37
CA GLN A 90 -18.67 -19.49 4.58
C GLN A 90 -17.88 -18.47 3.73
N ILE A 91 -18.57 -17.77 2.85
CA ILE A 91 -17.98 -16.79 1.91
C ILE A 91 -18.25 -15.38 2.40
N TYR A 92 -17.18 -14.61 2.56
CA TYR A 92 -17.23 -13.19 2.88
C TYR A 92 -16.49 -12.38 1.83
N LEU A 93 -17.05 -11.26 1.43
CA LEU A 93 -16.43 -10.30 0.52
C LEU A 93 -15.97 -9.08 1.29
N LYS A 94 -14.70 -8.76 1.22
CA LYS A 94 -14.17 -7.45 1.60
C LYS A 94 -14.48 -6.48 0.44
N ARG A 95 -15.44 -5.58 0.65
CA ARG A 95 -16.07 -4.77 -0.39
C ARG A 95 -15.18 -3.58 -0.82
N GLU A 96 -14.00 -3.86 -1.39
CA GLU A 96 -13.10 -2.82 -1.92
C GLU A 96 -13.63 -2.14 -3.21
N ASP A 97 -14.67 -2.68 -3.81
CA ASP A 97 -15.49 -2.04 -4.84
C ASP A 97 -16.23 -0.80 -4.34
N LEU A 98 -16.46 -0.68 -3.03
CA LEU A 98 -17.05 0.49 -2.39
C LEU A 98 -16.02 1.58 -2.01
N ASN A 99 -14.75 1.35 -2.25
CA ASN A 99 -13.74 2.38 -2.16
C ASN A 99 -13.96 3.44 -3.25
N HIS A 100 -13.66 4.70 -3.01
CA HIS A 100 -14.06 5.84 -3.85
C HIS A 100 -13.83 5.66 -5.36
N THR A 101 -12.77 5.03 -5.81
CA THR A 101 -12.51 4.74 -7.24
C THR A 101 -12.99 3.36 -7.69
N GLY A 102 -13.81 2.68 -6.91
CA GLY A 102 -14.36 1.37 -7.24
C GLY A 102 -13.36 0.21 -7.12
N ALA A 103 -12.16 0.43 -6.57
CA ALA A 103 -11.12 -0.59 -6.45
C ALA A 103 -10.15 -0.32 -5.29
N HIS A 104 -9.39 -1.37 -4.91
CA HIS A 104 -8.41 -1.33 -3.82
C HIS A 104 -7.21 -0.40 -4.08
N LYS A 105 -6.93 -0.03 -5.32
CA LYS A 105 -5.74 0.75 -5.71
C LYS A 105 -5.67 2.12 -5.03
N LEU A 106 -6.79 2.75 -4.74
CA LEU A 106 -6.80 4.03 -4.04
C LEU A 106 -6.20 3.94 -2.62
N ASN A 107 -6.17 2.76 -2.02
CA ASN A 107 -5.61 2.58 -0.67
C ASN A 107 -4.14 2.99 -0.58
N HIS A 108 -3.32 2.57 -1.53
CA HIS A 108 -1.91 2.95 -1.55
C HIS A 108 -1.70 4.32 -2.20
N CYS A 109 -2.42 4.65 -3.28
CA CYS A 109 -2.25 5.93 -3.97
C CYS A 109 -2.49 7.14 -3.04
N MET A 110 -3.46 7.07 -2.11
CA MET A 110 -3.66 8.15 -1.14
C MET A 110 -2.50 8.27 -0.14
N GLY A 111 -1.92 7.16 0.31
CA GLY A 111 -0.76 7.19 1.20
C GLY A 111 0.50 7.70 0.49
N GLU A 112 0.75 7.21 -0.71
CA GLU A 112 1.90 7.62 -1.53
C GLU A 112 1.78 9.08 -1.97
N GLY A 113 0.59 9.51 -2.39
CA GLY A 113 0.32 10.90 -2.78
C GLY A 113 0.49 11.87 -1.61
N LEU A 114 0.02 11.50 -0.41
CA LEU A 114 0.24 12.30 0.79
C LEU A 114 1.73 12.39 1.12
N LEU A 115 2.47 11.28 1.06
CA LEU A 115 3.91 11.26 1.28
C LEU A 115 4.64 12.14 0.26
N ALA A 116 4.31 12.02 -1.03
CA ALA A 116 4.87 12.83 -2.10
C ALA A 116 4.63 14.34 -1.86
N LYS A 117 3.43 14.71 -1.39
CA LYS A 117 3.11 16.09 -1.01
C LYS A 117 4.01 16.59 0.13
N TYR A 118 4.19 15.80 1.19
CA TYR A 118 5.08 16.14 2.30
C TYR A 118 6.55 16.22 1.88
N MET A 119 6.97 15.45 0.87
CA MET A 119 8.30 15.52 0.25
C MET A 119 8.46 16.73 -0.70
N GLY A 120 7.40 17.53 -0.93
CA GLY A 120 7.43 18.66 -1.86
C GLY A 120 7.46 18.26 -3.34
N LYS A 121 7.12 17.01 -3.68
CA LYS A 121 7.03 16.56 -5.07
C LYS A 121 5.87 17.27 -5.79
N LYS A 122 6.01 17.44 -7.10
CA LYS A 122 5.04 18.16 -7.94
C LYS A 122 4.32 17.24 -8.93
N LYS A 123 4.78 16.00 -9.07
CA LYS A 123 4.22 15.03 -10.02
C LYS A 123 4.23 13.64 -9.42
N LEU A 124 3.19 12.87 -9.72
CA LEU A 124 3.11 11.43 -9.49
C LEU A 124 3.16 10.72 -10.84
N ILE A 125 3.93 9.65 -10.91
CA ILE A 125 4.07 8.83 -12.11
C ILE A 125 3.88 7.38 -11.70
N ALA A 126 3.09 6.63 -12.46
CA ALA A 126 2.96 5.20 -12.29
C ALA A 126 2.69 4.50 -13.60
N GLU A 127 3.10 3.26 -13.68
CA GLU A 127 2.68 2.33 -14.72
C GLU A 127 1.32 1.73 -14.38
N THR A 128 0.51 1.45 -15.39
CA THR A 128 -0.79 0.81 -15.22
C THR A 128 -1.12 -0.09 -16.40
N GLY A 129 -1.56 -1.31 -16.13
CA GLY A 129 -2.04 -2.24 -17.15
C GLY A 129 -3.52 -2.01 -17.46
N ALA A 130 -4.42 -2.46 -16.57
CA ALA A 130 -5.87 -2.40 -16.79
C ALA A 130 -6.51 -1.02 -16.56
N GLY A 131 -5.77 0.00 -16.12
CA GLY A 131 -6.26 1.36 -15.92
C GLY A 131 -6.71 1.70 -14.48
N SER A 132 -7.05 0.73 -13.65
CA SER A 132 -7.54 1.00 -12.28
C SER A 132 -6.52 1.74 -11.41
N HIS A 133 -5.22 1.47 -11.60
CA HIS A 133 -4.17 2.19 -10.90
C HIS A 133 -4.04 3.63 -11.42
N ALA A 134 -4.16 3.86 -12.72
CA ALA A 134 -4.14 5.21 -13.30
C ALA A 134 -5.28 6.08 -12.74
N VAL A 135 -6.51 5.55 -12.68
CA VAL A 135 -7.65 6.25 -12.09
C VAL A 135 -7.40 6.60 -10.63
N ALA A 136 -6.89 5.65 -9.84
CA ALA A 136 -6.59 5.89 -8.43
C ALA A 136 -5.48 6.93 -8.25
N LEU A 137 -4.41 6.87 -9.05
CA LEU A 137 -3.30 7.82 -8.98
C LEU A 137 -3.72 9.23 -9.41
N ALA A 138 -4.48 9.35 -10.52
CA ALA A 138 -5.01 10.63 -10.96
C ALA A 138 -5.94 11.27 -9.92
N THR A 139 -6.77 10.45 -9.27
CA THR A 139 -7.62 10.89 -8.16
C THR A 139 -6.80 11.40 -6.97
N ALA A 140 -5.76 10.67 -6.57
CA ALA A 140 -4.88 11.09 -5.49
C ALA A 140 -4.09 12.36 -5.87
N ALA A 141 -3.56 12.45 -7.10
CA ALA A 141 -2.86 13.63 -7.59
C ALA A 141 -3.78 14.86 -7.56
N ALA A 142 -4.99 14.77 -8.09
CA ALA A 142 -5.96 15.85 -8.08
C ALA A 142 -6.31 16.28 -6.64
N PHE A 143 -6.51 15.32 -5.73
CA PHE A 143 -6.81 15.58 -4.32
C PHE A 143 -5.70 16.37 -3.62
N PHE A 144 -4.44 16.09 -3.92
CA PHE A 144 -3.28 16.73 -3.30
C PHE A 144 -2.74 17.95 -4.06
N GLY A 145 -3.25 18.24 -5.26
CA GLY A 145 -2.77 19.33 -6.10
C GLY A 145 -1.41 19.05 -6.75
N LEU A 146 -1.21 17.80 -7.18
CA LEU A 146 0.02 17.32 -7.84
C LEU A 146 -0.22 17.07 -9.32
#